data_1b84a05dd0d8c33672ba4c0c2f88ac64
#
_entry.id   1b84a05dd0d8c33672ba4c0c2f88ac64
#
_cell.length_a   1.000
_cell.length_b   1.000
_cell.length_c   1.000
_cell.angle_alpha   90.00
_cell.angle_beta   90.00
_cell.angle_gamma   90.00
#
_symmetry.space_group_name_H-M   'P 1'
#
loop_
_entity.id
_entity.type
_entity.pdbx_description
1 polymer ?
#
loop_
_entity_poly.entity_id
_entity_poly.type
_entity_poly.pdbx_seq_one_letter_code
_entity_poly.pdbx_strand_id
1 'polypeptide(L)'
;GRSFRNEGMDHMHNPEFTSLEFYWAYSDYKEVMKFSEKLFVHIFKAIGVYPKLENEGKSINLKPPWPRVEFTVLFQKYLDIDYESLDRDALVDRAMKLGINIEKHLNKGQVADLIYKKAIRPKILEPTFVIHHPTELAPLAKPLPDNPKYDARFQLIINGWEVVNAFSELNDPVLQREFFEEQEKQRVDGDEEAQRLDETFLEALEYGMPPTGGFGMGIDRLVMLLLNQPSIREVLLFPHL
;
A
#
# COMPACT_ATOMS: atom_id res chain seq x y z
N GLY A 1 5.45 7.20 15.83
CA GLY A 1 6.18 8.45 15.67
C GLY A 1 5.59 9.35 14.59
N ARG A 2 6.14 10.54 14.47
CA ARG A 2 5.78 11.46 13.39
C ARG A 2 6.70 11.24 12.19
N SER A 3 6.08 11.12 11.02
CA SER A 3 6.77 11.00 9.74
C SER A 3 6.59 12.29 8.95
N PHE A 4 7.59 12.63 8.14
CA PHE A 4 7.60 13.80 7.27
C PHE A 4 7.86 13.37 5.84
N ARG A 5 6.95 13.74 4.91
CA ARG A 5 7.08 13.46 3.49
C ARG A 5 6.79 14.71 2.68
N ASN A 6 7.57 14.93 1.62
CA ASN A 6 7.34 16.03 0.68
C ASN A 6 6.25 15.66 -0.34
N GLU A 7 5.08 15.27 0.16
CA GLU A 7 3.89 15.00 -0.65
C GLU A 7 3.02 16.26 -0.75
N GLY A 8 2.24 16.35 -1.82
CA GLY A 8 1.25 17.41 -1.95
C GLY A 8 0.18 17.32 -0.86
N MET A 9 -0.33 18.47 -0.42
CA MET A 9 -1.42 18.52 0.56
C MET A 9 -2.77 18.30 -0.13
N ASP A 10 -3.51 17.30 0.35
CA ASP A 10 -4.89 17.06 -0.04
C ASP A 10 -5.74 16.63 1.18
N HIS A 11 -6.94 16.12 0.95
CA HIS A 11 -7.80 15.66 2.04
C HIS A 11 -7.29 14.40 2.76
N MET A 12 -6.39 13.62 2.15
CA MET A 12 -5.82 12.38 2.69
C MET A 12 -4.35 12.48 3.07
N HIS A 13 -3.67 13.56 2.65
CA HIS A 13 -2.23 13.73 2.82
C HIS A 13 -1.90 15.06 3.48
N ASN A 14 -1.01 14.98 4.45
CA ASN A 14 -0.39 16.12 5.13
C ASN A 14 1.12 15.85 5.21
N PRO A 15 1.99 16.85 5.01
CA PRO A 15 3.45 16.66 5.04
C PRO A 15 3.96 16.06 6.36
N GLU A 16 3.29 16.34 7.47
CA GLU A 16 3.54 15.74 8.78
C GLU A 16 2.34 14.85 9.14
N PHE A 17 2.58 13.60 9.48
CA PHE A 17 1.54 12.64 9.89
C PHE A 17 2.09 11.65 10.91
N THR A 18 1.20 10.96 11.63
CA THR A 18 1.57 9.96 12.62
C THR A 18 1.49 8.57 12.03
N SER A 19 2.58 7.79 12.15
CA SER A 19 2.62 6.39 11.78
C SER A 19 2.94 5.48 12.97
N LEU A 20 2.42 4.25 12.91
CA LEU A 20 2.87 3.12 13.71
C LEU A 20 3.60 2.16 12.79
N GLU A 21 4.87 1.91 13.09
CA GLU A 21 5.71 1.04 12.29
C GLU A 21 6.43 0.03 13.19
N PHE A 22 6.63 -1.19 12.68
CA PHE A 22 7.48 -2.19 13.33
C PHE A 22 8.05 -3.17 12.31
N TYR A 23 9.15 -3.79 12.69
CA TYR A 23 9.76 -4.92 12.01
C TYR A 23 9.74 -6.12 12.94
N TRP A 24 9.28 -7.25 12.41
CA TRP A 24 9.16 -8.50 13.16
C TRP A 24 10.09 -9.56 12.54
N ALA A 25 11.23 -9.76 13.21
CA ALA A 25 12.23 -10.75 12.78
C ALA A 25 11.66 -12.18 12.85
N TYR A 26 12.10 -13.02 11.91
CA TYR A 26 11.64 -14.42 11.73
C TYR A 26 10.14 -14.54 11.46
N SER A 27 9.58 -13.53 10.81
CA SER A 27 8.18 -13.47 10.38
C SER A 27 8.08 -13.12 8.89
N ASP A 28 6.92 -13.30 8.33
CA ASP A 28 6.58 -12.95 6.95
C ASP A 28 5.30 -12.10 6.87
N TYR A 29 4.97 -11.63 5.66
CA TYR A 29 3.75 -10.84 5.43
C TYR A 29 2.46 -11.57 5.85
N LYS A 30 2.42 -12.91 5.82
CA LYS A 30 1.22 -13.69 6.22
C LYS A 30 1.00 -13.66 7.72
N GLU A 31 2.09 -13.75 8.49
CA GLU A 31 2.02 -13.60 9.95
C GLU A 31 1.66 -12.16 10.35
N VAL A 32 2.27 -11.17 9.69
CA VAL A 32 1.94 -9.75 9.89
C VAL A 32 0.48 -9.48 9.53
N MET A 33 -0.06 -10.10 8.47
CA MET A 33 -1.48 -9.99 8.07
C MET A 33 -2.42 -10.55 9.14
N LYS A 34 -2.11 -11.73 9.69
CA LYS A 34 -2.88 -12.33 10.79
C LYS A 34 -2.84 -11.47 12.05
N PHE A 35 -1.68 -10.90 12.35
CA PHE A 35 -1.52 -9.95 13.46
C PHE A 35 -2.34 -8.69 13.23
N SER A 36 -2.30 -8.12 12.03
CA SER A 36 -3.08 -6.93 11.65
C SER A 36 -4.57 -7.14 11.85
N GLU A 37 -5.13 -8.26 11.39
CA GLU A 37 -6.55 -8.59 11.59
C GLU A 37 -6.91 -8.61 13.07
N LYS A 38 -6.08 -9.24 13.92
CA LYS A 38 -6.30 -9.29 15.38
C LYS A 38 -6.18 -7.90 16.03
N LEU A 39 -5.18 -7.12 15.64
CA LEU A 39 -4.94 -5.77 16.13
C LEU A 39 -6.15 -4.86 15.88
N PHE A 40 -6.62 -4.82 14.64
CA PHE A 40 -7.76 -3.98 14.27
C PHE A 40 -9.05 -4.42 14.94
N VAL A 41 -9.33 -5.73 15.04
CA VAL A 41 -10.49 -6.24 15.79
C VAL A 41 -10.41 -5.86 17.25
N HIS A 42 -9.22 -5.91 17.85
CA HIS A 42 -9.00 -5.45 19.23
C HIS A 42 -9.27 -3.95 19.38
N ILE A 43 -8.72 -3.12 18.50
CA ILE A 43 -8.96 -1.66 18.50
C ILE A 43 -10.47 -1.38 18.39
N PHE A 44 -11.15 -1.96 17.40
CA PHE A 44 -12.60 -1.73 17.18
C PHE A 44 -13.47 -2.12 18.37
N LYS A 45 -13.10 -3.21 19.07
CA LYS A 45 -13.79 -3.60 20.31
C LYS A 45 -13.50 -2.64 21.45
N ALA A 46 -12.24 -2.23 21.61
CA ALA A 46 -11.81 -1.35 22.71
C ALA A 46 -12.49 0.02 22.64
N ILE A 47 -12.74 0.55 21.42
CA ILE A 47 -13.41 1.84 21.22
C ILE A 47 -14.92 1.72 20.99
N GLY A 48 -15.49 0.52 21.05
CA GLY A 48 -16.94 0.27 21.01
C GLY A 48 -17.60 0.35 19.64
N VAL A 49 -16.83 0.31 18.51
CA VAL A 49 -17.39 0.35 17.14
C VAL A 49 -17.59 -1.04 16.53
N TYR A 50 -17.14 -2.10 17.22
CA TYR A 50 -17.34 -3.46 16.75
C TYR A 50 -18.78 -3.92 17.05
N PRO A 51 -19.46 -4.67 16.16
CA PRO A 51 -18.96 -5.31 14.93
C PRO A 51 -19.20 -4.50 13.64
N LYS A 52 -19.68 -3.29 13.73
CA LYS A 52 -20.00 -2.45 12.59
C LYS A 52 -19.55 -1.02 12.81
N LEU A 53 -19.00 -0.41 11.78
CA LEU A 53 -18.63 1.00 11.74
C LEU A 53 -19.55 1.73 10.77
N GLU A 54 -20.15 2.83 11.19
CA GLU A 54 -20.88 3.74 10.30
C GLU A 54 -19.91 4.81 9.80
N ASN A 55 -19.76 4.89 8.47
CA ASN A 55 -18.89 5.86 7.83
C ASN A 55 -19.50 6.32 6.49
N GLU A 56 -19.60 7.63 6.26
CA GLU A 56 -20.20 8.23 5.07
C GLU A 56 -21.59 7.66 4.71
N GLY A 57 -22.43 7.38 5.72
CA GLY A 57 -23.76 6.80 5.54
C GLY A 57 -23.75 5.33 5.14
N LYS A 58 -22.61 4.66 5.14
CA LYS A 58 -22.46 3.24 4.86
C LYS A 58 -22.18 2.47 6.15
N SER A 59 -22.77 1.29 6.30
CA SER A 59 -22.51 0.38 7.41
C SER A 59 -21.47 -0.66 6.99
N ILE A 60 -20.29 -0.58 7.57
CA ILE A 60 -19.12 -1.41 7.26
C ILE A 60 -19.07 -2.57 8.25
N ASN A 61 -19.09 -3.80 7.77
CA ASN A 61 -18.98 -4.98 8.62
C ASN A 61 -17.51 -5.24 8.96
N LEU A 62 -17.19 -5.23 10.27
CA LEU A 62 -15.83 -5.39 10.79
C LEU A 62 -15.51 -6.83 11.26
N LYS A 63 -16.45 -7.79 11.07
CA LYS A 63 -16.25 -9.17 11.52
C LYS A 63 -15.21 -9.90 10.66
N PRO A 64 -14.19 -10.53 11.25
CA PRO A 64 -13.31 -11.42 10.52
C PRO A 64 -13.99 -12.78 10.22
N PRO A 65 -13.42 -13.63 9.32
CA PRO A 65 -12.16 -13.40 8.59
C PRO A 65 -12.35 -12.42 7.44
N TRP A 66 -11.41 -11.47 7.29
CA TRP A 66 -11.45 -10.53 6.19
C TRP A 66 -10.92 -11.16 4.89
N PRO A 67 -11.50 -10.84 3.74
CA PRO A 67 -11.05 -11.34 2.45
C PRO A 67 -9.55 -11.03 2.18
N ARG A 68 -8.86 -11.99 1.56
CA ARG A 68 -7.53 -11.83 0.99
C ARG A 68 -7.68 -11.94 -0.52
N VAL A 69 -7.51 -10.83 -1.22
CA VAL A 69 -7.79 -10.75 -2.65
C VAL A 69 -6.53 -10.30 -3.38
N GLU A 70 -6.12 -11.02 -4.39
CA GLU A 70 -4.99 -10.65 -5.22
C GLU A 70 -5.26 -9.36 -5.99
N PHE A 71 -4.23 -8.53 -6.13
CA PHE A 71 -4.31 -7.27 -6.85
C PHE A 71 -4.88 -7.45 -8.25
N THR A 72 -4.41 -8.45 -9.00
CA THR A 72 -4.86 -8.73 -10.36
C THR A 72 -6.32 -9.17 -10.46
N VAL A 73 -6.80 -9.94 -9.46
CA VAL A 73 -8.21 -10.38 -9.39
C VAL A 73 -9.16 -9.20 -9.24
N LEU A 74 -8.72 -8.11 -8.60
CA LEU A 74 -9.54 -6.91 -8.47
C LEU A 74 -9.77 -6.20 -9.82
N PHE A 75 -8.81 -6.25 -10.73
CA PHE A 75 -8.95 -5.71 -12.09
C PHE A 75 -10.04 -6.45 -12.85
N GLN A 76 -10.02 -7.77 -12.81
CA GLN A 76 -11.06 -8.59 -13.43
C GLN A 76 -12.42 -8.32 -12.78
N LYS A 77 -12.49 -8.29 -11.45
CA LYS A 77 -13.75 -8.13 -10.70
C LYS A 77 -14.44 -6.79 -10.92
N TYR A 78 -13.69 -5.70 -10.93
CA TYR A 78 -14.26 -4.34 -10.93
C TYR A 78 -14.28 -3.65 -12.29
N LEU A 79 -13.41 -4.07 -13.21
CA LEU A 79 -13.21 -3.39 -14.49
C LEU A 79 -13.33 -4.31 -15.71
N ASP A 80 -13.46 -5.63 -15.49
CA ASP A 80 -13.40 -6.66 -16.53
C ASP A 80 -12.10 -6.58 -17.36
N ILE A 81 -10.98 -6.40 -16.65
CA ILE A 81 -9.63 -6.33 -17.21
C ILE A 81 -8.84 -7.55 -16.75
N ASP A 82 -8.38 -8.36 -17.70
CA ASP A 82 -7.34 -9.35 -17.46
C ASP A 82 -5.96 -8.64 -17.46
N TYR A 83 -5.46 -8.30 -16.27
CA TYR A 83 -4.21 -7.58 -16.09
C TYR A 83 -3.00 -8.31 -16.70
N GLU A 84 -2.97 -9.65 -16.59
CA GLU A 84 -1.84 -10.45 -17.05
C GLU A 84 -1.71 -10.44 -18.57
N SER A 85 -2.82 -10.40 -19.29
CA SER A 85 -2.86 -10.44 -20.74
C SER A 85 -2.51 -9.10 -21.42
N LEU A 86 -2.56 -8.00 -20.68
CA LEU A 86 -2.31 -6.66 -21.23
C LEU A 86 -0.84 -6.25 -21.05
N ASP A 87 -0.28 -5.62 -22.08
CA ASP A 87 0.96 -4.85 -21.96
C ASP A 87 0.70 -3.45 -21.36
N ARG A 88 1.78 -2.65 -21.21
CA ARG A 88 1.71 -1.30 -20.67
C ARG A 88 0.78 -0.41 -21.49
N ASP A 89 0.92 -0.42 -22.81
CA ASP A 89 0.21 0.52 -23.69
C ASP A 89 -1.29 0.21 -23.75
N ALA A 90 -1.65 -1.07 -23.81
CA ALA A 90 -3.04 -1.50 -23.69
C ALA A 90 -3.65 -1.12 -22.32
N LEU A 91 -2.86 -1.15 -21.25
CA LEU A 91 -3.31 -0.72 -19.93
C LEU A 91 -3.48 0.81 -19.86
N VAL A 92 -2.62 1.58 -20.51
CA VAL A 92 -2.76 3.04 -20.66
C VAL A 92 -4.05 3.39 -21.41
N ASP A 93 -4.37 2.67 -22.50
CA ASP A 93 -5.63 2.86 -23.22
C ASP A 93 -6.86 2.61 -22.34
N ARG A 94 -6.79 1.60 -21.45
CA ARG A 94 -7.85 1.34 -20.48
C ARG A 94 -7.96 2.45 -19.43
N ALA A 95 -6.84 2.96 -18.94
CA ALA A 95 -6.80 4.10 -18.01
C ALA A 95 -7.43 5.35 -18.62
N MET A 96 -7.09 5.67 -19.86
CA MET A 96 -7.67 6.82 -20.58
C MET A 96 -9.20 6.70 -20.74
N LYS A 97 -9.71 5.50 -21.04
CA LYS A 97 -11.17 5.24 -21.10
C LYS A 97 -11.85 5.42 -19.74
N LEU A 98 -11.12 5.29 -18.65
CA LEU A 98 -11.59 5.56 -17.28
C LEU A 98 -11.41 7.05 -16.88
N GLY A 99 -10.93 7.91 -17.77
CA GLY A 99 -10.65 9.32 -17.49
C GLY A 99 -9.38 9.54 -16.64
N ILE A 100 -8.46 8.57 -16.62
CA ILE A 100 -7.22 8.63 -15.85
C ILE A 100 -6.10 9.04 -16.80
N ASN A 101 -5.50 10.21 -16.55
CA ASN A 101 -4.31 10.66 -17.28
C ASN A 101 -3.07 9.89 -16.79
N ILE A 102 -2.28 9.41 -17.73
CA ILE A 102 -1.06 8.62 -17.48
C ILE A 102 0.15 9.36 -18.02
N GLU A 103 1.15 9.54 -17.19
CA GLU A 103 2.43 10.10 -17.57
C GLU A 103 3.27 9.08 -18.36
N LYS A 104 4.08 9.58 -19.29
CA LYS A 104 4.78 8.72 -20.27
C LYS A 104 5.84 7.83 -19.65
N HIS A 105 6.48 8.28 -18.58
CA HIS A 105 7.57 7.57 -17.91
C HIS A 105 7.09 6.39 -17.04
N LEU A 106 5.80 6.34 -16.67
CA LEU A 106 5.29 5.31 -15.78
C LEU A 106 5.37 3.91 -16.43
N ASN A 107 5.88 2.95 -15.68
CA ASN A 107 5.92 1.55 -16.07
C ASN A 107 4.54 0.86 -15.94
N LYS A 108 4.42 -0.42 -16.33
CA LYS A 108 3.15 -1.16 -16.30
C LYS A 108 2.56 -1.24 -14.89
N GLY A 109 3.39 -1.52 -13.88
CA GLY A 109 2.97 -1.61 -12.47
C GLY A 109 2.43 -0.28 -11.96
N GLN A 110 3.12 0.83 -12.24
CA GLN A 110 2.71 2.18 -11.85
C GLN A 110 1.39 2.60 -12.53
N VAL A 111 1.20 2.28 -13.81
CA VAL A 111 -0.08 2.51 -14.52
C VAL A 111 -1.20 1.72 -13.84
N ALA A 112 -0.94 0.44 -13.51
CA ALA A 112 -1.91 -0.38 -12.79
C ALA A 112 -2.25 0.20 -11.41
N ASP A 113 -1.26 0.68 -10.67
CA ASP A 113 -1.47 1.28 -9.35
C ASP A 113 -2.36 2.53 -9.42
N LEU A 114 -2.18 3.38 -10.43
CA LEU A 114 -3.06 4.54 -10.66
C LEU A 114 -4.50 4.12 -10.97
N ILE A 115 -4.70 3.10 -11.81
CA ILE A 115 -6.03 2.54 -12.08
C ILE A 115 -6.63 1.97 -10.79
N TYR A 116 -5.85 1.19 -10.04
CA TYR A 116 -6.26 0.63 -8.76
C TYR A 116 -6.69 1.72 -7.78
N LYS A 117 -5.84 2.73 -7.56
CA LYS A 117 -6.12 3.84 -6.63
C LYS A 117 -7.36 4.64 -7.00
N LYS A 118 -7.59 4.89 -8.31
CA LYS A 118 -8.68 5.77 -8.78
C LYS A 118 -9.98 5.05 -9.10
N ALA A 119 -9.93 3.81 -9.60
CA ALA A 119 -11.12 3.15 -10.14
C ALA A 119 -11.52 1.87 -9.39
N ILE A 120 -10.63 1.24 -8.63
CA ILE A 120 -10.88 -0.02 -7.93
C ILE A 120 -10.99 0.19 -6.42
N ARG A 121 -9.94 0.73 -5.80
CA ARG A 121 -9.82 0.88 -4.35
C ARG A 121 -11.01 1.60 -3.69
N PRO A 122 -11.59 2.68 -4.27
CA PRO A 122 -12.77 3.34 -3.71
C PRO A 122 -14.03 2.47 -3.64
N LYS A 123 -14.06 1.33 -4.36
CA LYS A 123 -15.19 0.39 -4.35
C LYS A 123 -15.06 -0.69 -3.28
N ILE A 124 -13.91 -0.78 -2.59
CA ILE A 124 -13.64 -1.75 -1.53
C ILE A 124 -14.13 -1.15 -0.20
N LEU A 125 -15.33 -1.48 0.22
CA LEU A 125 -15.93 -0.92 1.42
C LEU A 125 -15.51 -1.67 2.69
N GLU A 126 -15.66 -2.99 2.69
CA GLU A 126 -15.38 -3.84 3.84
C GLU A 126 -13.87 -4.07 4.00
N PRO A 127 -13.39 -4.29 5.24
CA PRO A 127 -11.98 -4.59 5.46
C PRO A 127 -11.52 -5.72 4.56
N THR A 128 -10.55 -5.44 3.70
CA THR A 128 -10.04 -6.38 2.69
C THR A 128 -8.52 -6.27 2.62
N PHE A 129 -7.84 -7.39 2.71
CA PHE A 129 -6.43 -7.47 2.41
C PHE A 129 -6.24 -7.62 0.90
N VAL A 130 -5.66 -6.62 0.27
CA VAL A 130 -5.21 -6.69 -1.13
C VAL A 130 -3.77 -7.18 -1.11
N ILE A 131 -3.53 -8.33 -1.74
CA ILE A 131 -2.24 -9.03 -1.68
C ILE A 131 -1.59 -9.10 -3.07
N HIS A 132 -0.30 -9.40 -3.11
CA HIS A 132 0.47 -9.68 -4.33
C HIS A 132 0.41 -8.53 -5.33
N HIS A 133 0.89 -7.35 -4.90
CA HIS A 133 1.06 -6.20 -5.79
C HIS A 133 2.24 -6.43 -6.75
N PRO A 134 2.23 -5.79 -7.94
CA PRO A 134 3.39 -5.82 -8.85
C PRO A 134 4.69 -5.37 -8.16
N THR A 135 5.78 -6.09 -8.41
CA THR A 135 7.09 -5.86 -7.78
C THR A 135 7.66 -4.47 -8.11
N GLU A 136 7.29 -3.90 -9.25
CA GLU A 136 7.71 -2.54 -9.63
C GLU A 136 7.23 -1.44 -8.67
N LEU A 137 6.28 -1.75 -7.78
CA LEU A 137 5.66 -0.77 -6.87
C LEU A 137 6.32 -0.67 -5.50
N ALA A 138 7.19 -1.61 -5.14
CA ALA A 138 7.78 -1.64 -3.80
C ALA A 138 9.20 -2.23 -3.80
N PRO A 139 10.22 -1.41 -4.11
CA PRO A 139 11.59 -1.89 -4.27
C PRO A 139 12.23 -2.47 -2.99
N LEU A 140 11.59 -2.27 -1.84
CA LEU A 140 12.03 -2.84 -0.54
C LEU A 140 11.26 -4.11 -0.16
N ALA A 141 10.22 -4.47 -0.91
CA ALA A 141 9.45 -5.67 -0.66
C ALA A 141 10.10 -6.90 -1.32
N LYS A 142 10.00 -8.04 -0.64
CA LYS A 142 10.52 -9.31 -1.15
C LYS A 142 9.58 -9.88 -2.21
N PRO A 143 10.07 -10.21 -3.42
CA PRO A 143 9.28 -10.91 -4.42
C PRO A 143 8.81 -12.29 -3.94
N LEU A 144 7.65 -12.72 -4.44
CA LEU A 144 7.16 -14.08 -4.19
C LEU A 144 8.10 -15.12 -4.84
N PRO A 145 8.52 -16.15 -4.11
CA PRO A 145 9.42 -17.17 -4.66
C PRO A 145 8.87 -17.89 -5.89
N ASP A 146 7.56 -18.16 -5.88
CA ASP A 146 6.87 -18.91 -6.94
C ASP A 146 6.45 -18.03 -8.13
N ASN A 147 6.37 -16.71 -7.94
CA ASN A 147 6.02 -15.75 -8.97
C ASN A 147 6.64 -14.36 -8.70
N PRO A 148 7.90 -14.14 -9.09
CA PRO A 148 8.65 -12.92 -8.74
C PRO A 148 8.16 -11.63 -9.41
N LYS A 149 7.12 -11.71 -10.25
CA LYS A 149 6.42 -10.52 -10.76
C LYS A 149 5.61 -9.80 -9.70
N TYR A 150 5.35 -10.45 -8.56
CA TYR A 150 4.55 -9.93 -7.46
C TYR A 150 5.30 -10.02 -6.14
N ASP A 151 4.97 -9.10 -5.25
CA ASP A 151 5.56 -9.00 -3.93
C ASP A 151 4.82 -9.84 -2.88
N ALA A 152 5.57 -10.32 -1.90
CA ALA A 152 5.08 -10.85 -0.64
C ALA A 152 4.56 -9.70 0.24
N ARG A 153 3.51 -9.00 -0.21
CA ARG A 153 2.97 -7.73 0.30
C ARG A 153 1.46 -7.77 0.46
N PHE A 154 0.95 -6.97 1.38
CA PHE A 154 -0.47 -6.64 1.43
C PHE A 154 -0.72 -5.17 1.77
N GLN A 155 -1.87 -4.67 1.34
CA GLN A 155 -2.51 -3.48 1.88
C GLN A 155 -3.80 -3.87 2.58
N LEU A 156 -4.10 -3.28 3.73
CA LEU A 156 -5.44 -3.36 4.33
C LEU A 156 -6.24 -2.16 3.87
N ILE A 157 -7.31 -2.43 3.14
CA ILE A 157 -8.24 -1.42 2.66
C ILE A 157 -9.53 -1.49 3.48
N ILE A 158 -10.01 -0.33 3.95
CA ILE A 158 -11.31 -0.16 4.63
C ILE A 158 -11.96 1.11 4.09
N ASN A 159 -13.19 1.04 3.61
CA ASN A 159 -13.93 2.14 2.97
C ASN A 159 -13.13 2.85 1.85
N GLY A 160 -12.43 2.08 1.02
CA GLY A 160 -11.60 2.63 -0.04
C GLY A 160 -10.27 3.24 0.42
N TRP A 161 -9.97 3.24 1.71
CA TRP A 161 -8.75 3.83 2.27
C TRP A 161 -7.73 2.77 2.62
N GLU A 162 -6.49 2.99 2.20
CA GLU A 162 -5.34 2.21 2.66
C GLU A 162 -4.99 2.64 4.08
N VAL A 163 -5.18 1.73 5.03
CA VAL A 163 -4.87 1.97 6.45
C VAL A 163 -3.61 1.26 6.91
N VAL A 164 -3.24 0.17 6.23
CA VAL A 164 -1.97 -0.57 6.46
C VAL A 164 -1.31 -0.89 5.14
N ASN A 165 0.01 -0.78 5.12
CA ASN A 165 0.89 -1.33 4.10
C ASN A 165 1.96 -2.18 4.81
N ALA A 166 2.13 -3.43 4.39
CA ALA A 166 3.03 -4.37 5.03
C ALA A 166 3.53 -5.41 4.04
N PHE A 167 4.77 -5.86 4.22
CA PHE A 167 5.38 -6.84 3.33
C PHE A 167 6.47 -7.65 4.06
N SER A 168 6.85 -8.77 3.45
CA SER A 168 8.13 -9.40 3.79
C SER A 168 9.23 -8.51 3.25
N GLU A 169 10.16 -8.13 4.10
CA GLU A 169 11.28 -7.26 3.72
C GLU A 169 12.23 -7.99 2.76
N LEU A 170 12.69 -7.29 1.74
CA LEU A 170 13.75 -7.80 0.89
C LEU A 170 15.06 -7.83 1.69
N ASN A 171 15.61 -9.03 1.87
CA ASN A 171 16.81 -9.27 2.66
C ASN A 171 17.97 -9.89 1.84
N ASP A 172 17.90 -9.77 0.52
CA ASP A 172 18.96 -10.14 -0.41
C ASP A 172 19.64 -8.86 -0.91
N PRO A 173 20.90 -8.59 -0.51
CA PRO A 173 21.60 -7.36 -0.89
C PRO A 173 21.88 -7.25 -2.39
N VAL A 174 22.02 -8.37 -3.11
CA VAL A 174 22.26 -8.38 -4.55
C VAL A 174 21.00 -7.92 -5.28
N LEU A 175 19.87 -8.55 -4.97
CA LEU A 175 18.59 -8.16 -5.57
C LEU A 175 18.16 -6.75 -5.16
N GLN A 176 18.45 -6.33 -3.91
CA GLN A 176 18.18 -4.97 -3.46
C GLN A 176 18.96 -3.93 -4.25
N ARG A 177 20.23 -4.22 -4.59
CA ARG A 177 21.04 -3.35 -5.44
C ARG A 177 20.42 -3.22 -6.83
N GLU A 178 20.01 -4.32 -7.45
CA GLU A 178 19.34 -4.30 -8.76
C GLU A 178 18.09 -3.42 -8.75
N PHE A 179 17.27 -3.51 -7.70
CA PHE A 179 16.07 -2.67 -7.57
C PHE A 179 16.41 -1.19 -7.37
N PHE A 180 17.43 -0.86 -6.60
CA PHE A 180 17.86 0.53 -6.43
C PHE A 180 18.44 1.12 -7.72
N GLU A 181 19.21 0.35 -8.48
CA GLU A 181 19.73 0.78 -9.78
C GLU A 181 18.60 1.03 -10.79
N GLU A 182 17.54 0.24 -10.76
CA GLU A 182 16.36 0.46 -11.59
C GLU A 182 15.58 1.71 -11.15
N GLN A 183 15.43 1.94 -9.85
CA GLN A 183 14.84 3.17 -9.31
C GLN A 183 15.65 4.42 -9.72
N GLU A 184 16.99 4.36 -9.67
CA GLU A 184 17.84 5.47 -10.10
C GLU A 184 17.64 5.80 -11.60
N LYS A 185 17.45 4.78 -12.47
CA LYS A 185 17.12 5.01 -13.88
C LYS A 185 15.76 5.69 -14.02
N GLN A 186 14.72 5.20 -13.32
CA GLN A 186 13.39 5.82 -13.34
C GLN A 186 13.43 7.28 -12.89
N ARG A 187 14.26 7.60 -11.89
CA ARG A 187 14.49 8.96 -11.44
C ARG A 187 15.12 9.86 -12.49
N VAL A 188 16.10 9.35 -13.25
CA VAL A 188 16.71 10.07 -14.39
C VAL A 188 15.68 10.32 -15.48
N ASP A 189 14.74 9.39 -15.69
CA ASP A 189 13.65 9.49 -16.67
C ASP A 189 12.48 10.39 -16.22
N GLY A 190 12.55 10.94 -14.98
CA GLY A 190 11.61 11.94 -14.49
C GLY A 190 10.68 11.50 -13.37
N ASP A 191 10.88 10.31 -12.81
CA ASP A 191 10.14 9.86 -11.61
C ASP A 191 10.77 10.46 -10.34
N GLU A 192 10.17 11.55 -9.82
CA GLU A 192 10.66 12.24 -8.62
C GLU A 192 10.45 11.42 -7.32
N GLU A 193 9.55 10.43 -7.33
CA GLU A 193 9.29 9.56 -6.18
C GLU A 193 10.25 8.36 -6.12
N ALA A 194 11.00 8.08 -7.18
CA ALA A 194 11.94 6.97 -7.24
C ALA A 194 13.09 7.14 -6.23
N GLN A 195 13.43 6.06 -5.55
CA GLN A 195 14.45 6.03 -4.51
C GLN A 195 15.87 6.22 -5.10
N ARG A 196 16.73 6.88 -4.33
CA ARG A 196 18.16 6.95 -4.65
C ARG A 196 18.85 5.66 -4.24
N LEU A 197 19.93 5.34 -4.95
CA LEU A 197 20.84 4.27 -4.52
C LEU A 197 21.43 4.63 -3.14
N ASP A 198 21.22 3.74 -2.16
CA ASP A 198 21.73 3.88 -0.80
C ASP A 198 22.76 2.77 -0.51
N GLU A 199 24.04 3.11 -0.72
CA GLU A 199 25.16 2.18 -0.48
C GLU A 199 25.28 1.80 0.99
N THR A 200 24.95 2.70 1.92
CA THR A 200 25.02 2.42 3.36
C THR A 200 23.97 1.39 3.77
N PHE A 201 22.77 1.49 3.19
CA PHE A 201 21.72 0.50 3.39
C PHE A 201 22.11 -0.87 2.83
N LEU A 202 22.72 -0.90 1.63
CA LEU A 202 23.20 -2.15 1.02
C LEU A 202 24.30 -2.79 1.85
N GLU A 203 25.28 -2.02 2.32
CA GLU A 203 26.33 -2.50 3.21
C GLU A 203 25.73 -3.09 4.50
N ALA A 204 24.72 -2.45 5.09
CA ALA A 204 24.02 -2.98 6.26
C ALA A 204 23.33 -4.32 5.97
N LEU A 205 22.72 -4.49 4.81
CA LEU A 205 22.13 -5.78 4.40
C LEU A 205 23.17 -6.88 4.21
N GLU A 206 24.38 -6.56 3.75
CA GLU A 206 25.49 -7.51 3.59
C GLU A 206 25.97 -8.10 4.92
N TYR A 207 25.86 -7.33 6.03
CA TYR A 207 26.11 -7.87 7.37
C TYR A 207 25.07 -8.89 7.82
N GLY A 208 23.92 -8.90 7.19
CA GLY A 208 22.85 -9.87 7.36
C GLY A 208 21.58 -9.29 7.96
N MET A 209 20.47 -9.58 7.29
CA MET A 209 19.11 -9.30 7.77
C MET A 209 18.33 -10.61 7.85
N PRO A 210 17.75 -10.98 9.02
CA PRO A 210 16.91 -12.17 9.11
C PRO A 210 15.65 -11.99 8.26
N PRO A 211 14.94 -13.07 7.88
CA PRO A 211 13.59 -12.95 7.34
C PRO A 211 12.75 -12.08 8.26
N THR A 212 12.15 -11.03 7.71
CA THR A 212 11.47 -10.00 8.51
C THR A 212 10.17 -9.59 7.84
N GLY A 213 9.10 -9.51 8.62
CA GLY A 213 7.86 -8.87 8.21
C GLY A 213 7.83 -7.42 8.68
N GLY A 214 7.68 -6.49 7.74
CA GLY A 214 7.50 -5.06 8.01
C GLY A 214 6.03 -4.66 8.02
N PHE A 215 5.70 -3.67 8.84
CA PHE A 215 4.33 -3.15 9.00
C PHE A 215 4.35 -1.64 9.13
N GLY A 216 3.51 -0.97 8.35
CA GLY A 216 3.26 0.46 8.47
C GLY A 216 1.76 0.75 8.50
N MET A 217 1.32 1.56 9.47
CA MET A 217 -0.07 1.99 9.62
C MET A 217 -0.14 3.51 9.81
N GLY A 218 -0.96 4.18 8.99
CA GLY A 218 -1.28 5.59 9.17
C GLY A 218 -2.30 5.78 10.28
N ILE A 219 -1.85 6.31 11.44
CA ILE A 219 -2.73 6.55 12.60
C ILE A 219 -3.79 7.58 12.26
N ASP A 220 -3.42 8.69 11.61
CA ASP A 220 -4.36 9.76 11.28
C ASP A 220 -5.47 9.26 10.35
N ARG A 221 -5.14 8.42 9.35
CA ARG A 221 -6.15 7.79 8.48
C ARG A 221 -7.09 6.86 9.24
N LEU A 222 -6.56 6.09 10.20
CA LEU A 222 -7.40 5.26 11.06
C LEU A 222 -8.35 6.13 11.88
N VAL A 223 -7.87 7.22 12.46
CA VAL A 223 -8.69 8.16 13.24
C VAL A 223 -9.75 8.82 12.37
N MET A 224 -9.40 9.27 11.15
CA MET A 224 -10.38 9.79 10.17
C MET A 224 -11.50 8.76 9.91
N LEU A 225 -11.14 7.51 9.64
CA LEU A 225 -12.09 6.42 9.41
C LEU A 225 -13.04 6.23 10.59
N LEU A 226 -12.49 6.16 11.81
CA LEU A 226 -13.24 5.91 13.04
C LEU A 226 -14.16 7.06 13.45
N LEU A 227 -13.75 8.30 13.19
CA LEU A 227 -14.50 9.51 13.52
C LEU A 227 -15.35 10.01 12.33
N ASN A 228 -15.38 9.27 11.23
CA ASN A 228 -16.10 9.67 10.01
C ASN A 228 -15.71 11.08 9.53
N GLN A 229 -14.40 11.37 9.53
CA GLN A 229 -13.90 12.67 9.07
C GLN A 229 -13.39 12.59 7.64
N PRO A 230 -13.81 13.51 6.76
CA PRO A 230 -13.48 13.46 5.34
C PRO A 230 -12.06 13.97 5.02
N SER A 231 -11.41 14.62 5.99
CA SER A 231 -10.09 15.22 5.79
C SER A 231 -9.16 14.96 6.97
N ILE A 232 -7.88 14.69 6.65
CA ILE A 232 -6.82 14.51 7.64
C ILE A 232 -6.67 15.75 8.55
N ARG A 233 -6.99 16.93 8.05
CA ARG A 233 -6.95 18.19 8.83
C ARG A 233 -7.92 18.20 10.01
N GLU A 234 -9.02 17.47 9.92
CA GLU A 234 -10.03 17.38 11.00
C GLU A 234 -9.58 16.53 12.19
N VAL A 235 -8.51 15.75 12.02
CA VAL A 235 -7.97 14.87 13.07
C VAL A 235 -6.57 15.27 13.55
N LEU A 236 -5.99 16.29 12.95
CA LEU A 236 -4.72 16.86 13.39
C LEU A 236 -4.98 18.05 14.32
N LEU A 237 -4.22 18.12 15.43
CA LEU A 237 -4.34 19.24 16.39
C LEU A 237 -3.85 20.57 15.80
N PHE A 238 -2.83 20.51 14.95
CA PHE A 238 -2.21 21.69 14.31
C PHE A 238 -1.96 21.38 12.82
N PRO A 239 -3.02 21.37 11.98
CA PRO A 239 -2.87 21.12 10.56
C PRO A 239 -2.19 22.29 9.84
N HIS A 240 -1.47 22.01 8.76
CA HIS A 240 -1.04 23.07 7.84
C HIS A 240 -2.25 23.64 7.11
N LEU A 241 -2.28 24.98 6.98
CA LEU A 241 -3.38 25.73 6.33
C LEU A 241 -3.12 25.88 4.83
#